data_a48ce7571eaa97af152c9bf84fcac5de
#
_entry.id   a48ce7571eaa97af152c9bf84fcac5de
#
_cell.length_a   1.000
_cell.length_b   1.000
_cell.length_c   1.000
_cell.angle_alpha   90.00
_cell.angle_beta   90.00
_cell.angle_gamma   90.00
#
_symmetry.space_group_name_H-M   'P 1'
#
loop_
_entity.id
_entity.type
_entity.pdbx_description
1 polymer ?
#
loop_
_entity_poly.entity_id
_entity_poly.type
_entity_poly.pdbx_seq_one_letter_code
_entity_poly.pdbx_strand_id
1 'polypeptide(L)'
;MGSRPGIFQYPLRIDWMTKFAVRSLVYHETVPGHHFDLAQVVENKDLPAFRQLGTFGFISARGEGWGLYAEHLAAESGWYEDDLEGLLGELWSEEFRARRLVVDTGLHAKHWTRQQAIDYGIEASEVERYVVLPGQAPSYMVGELKILELRDKANKALGDKFSLKEFHNMILDTGIVPLEILERQTDAFIARGRRRI
;
A
#
# COMPACT_ATOMS: atom_id res chain seq x y z
N MET A 1 -7.42 1.17 -23.86
CA MET A 1 -7.04 1.83 -22.60
C MET A 1 -5.52 1.93 -22.57
N GLY A 2 -4.93 2.75 -21.68
CA GLY A 2 -3.48 2.95 -21.65
C GLY A 2 -2.94 3.97 -22.67
N SER A 3 -3.81 4.71 -23.35
CA SER A 3 -3.40 5.70 -24.36
C SER A 3 -2.93 7.05 -23.78
N ARG A 4 -3.16 7.29 -22.49
CA ARG A 4 -2.70 8.48 -21.78
C ARG A 4 -1.67 8.08 -20.72
N PRO A 5 -0.52 8.80 -20.61
CA PRO A 5 0.45 8.55 -19.55
C PRO A 5 -0.16 8.86 -18.17
N GLY A 6 0.31 8.16 -17.14
CA GLY A 6 0.05 8.56 -15.77
C GLY A 6 0.71 9.90 -15.46
N ILE A 7 0.09 10.68 -14.60
CA ILE A 7 0.62 11.99 -14.18
C ILE A 7 0.73 11.98 -12.67
N PHE A 8 1.95 12.06 -12.16
CA PHE A 8 2.21 12.32 -10.75
C PHE A 8 2.16 13.84 -10.52
N GLN A 9 1.23 14.26 -9.67
CA GLN A 9 1.09 15.67 -9.32
C GLN A 9 1.71 15.91 -7.94
N TYR A 10 2.63 16.84 -7.88
CA TYR A 10 3.32 17.21 -6.67
C TYR A 10 3.07 18.69 -6.33
N PRO A 11 2.55 19.04 -5.13
CA PRO A 11 2.28 20.42 -4.78
C PRO A 11 3.60 21.18 -4.59
N LEU A 12 3.77 22.32 -5.28
CA LEU A 12 4.93 23.19 -5.14
C LEU A 12 4.79 24.12 -3.92
N ARG A 13 4.52 23.55 -2.76
CA ARG A 13 4.41 24.30 -1.48
C ARG A 13 5.63 23.97 -0.63
N ILE A 14 6.64 24.84 -0.69
CA ILE A 14 7.96 24.67 -0.06
C ILE A 14 7.86 24.50 1.46
N ASP A 15 6.87 25.13 2.09
CA ASP A 15 6.60 25.09 3.52
C ASP A 15 6.04 23.73 4.02
N TRP A 16 5.56 22.89 3.11
CA TRP A 16 4.98 21.59 3.44
C TRP A 16 5.85 20.40 3.04
N MET A 17 6.90 20.66 2.28
CA MET A 17 7.65 19.62 1.62
C MET A 17 8.99 19.43 2.30
N THR A 18 9.06 18.41 3.11
CA THR A 18 10.35 17.96 3.61
C THR A 18 11.04 17.10 2.56
N LYS A 19 12.28 17.44 2.22
CA LYS A 19 13.07 16.75 1.19
C LYS A 19 13.19 15.24 1.47
N PHE A 20 13.25 14.87 2.75
CA PHE A 20 13.42 13.47 3.15
C PHE A 20 12.21 12.58 2.82
N ALA A 21 10.99 13.09 2.82
CA ALA A 21 9.78 12.30 2.56
C ALA A 21 9.48 12.12 1.06
N VAL A 22 10.13 12.91 0.17
CA VAL A 22 9.82 12.92 -1.27
C VAL A 22 10.11 11.59 -1.92
N ARG A 23 11.24 10.98 -1.60
CA ARG A 23 11.69 9.74 -2.25
C ARG A 23 10.74 8.59 -1.97
N SER A 24 10.33 8.43 -0.71
CA SER A 24 9.35 7.44 -0.30
C SER A 24 8.00 7.66 -0.99
N LEU A 25 7.52 8.90 -1.03
CA LEU A 25 6.28 9.26 -1.73
C LEU A 25 6.35 8.93 -3.23
N VAL A 26 7.49 9.17 -3.89
CA VAL A 26 7.67 8.80 -5.30
C VAL A 26 7.53 7.29 -5.49
N TYR A 27 8.09 6.47 -4.62
CA TYR A 27 7.92 5.01 -4.70
C TYR A 27 6.47 4.58 -4.45
N HIS A 28 5.78 5.23 -3.52
CA HIS A 28 4.36 5.01 -3.25
C HIS A 28 3.48 5.29 -4.48
N GLU A 29 3.66 6.45 -5.09
CA GLU A 29 2.77 6.95 -6.16
C GLU A 29 3.13 6.41 -7.54
N THR A 30 4.42 6.06 -7.78
CA THR A 30 4.88 5.72 -9.12
C THR A 30 5.24 4.23 -9.26
N VAL A 31 6.52 3.89 -9.29
CA VAL A 31 7.06 2.53 -9.43
C VAL A 31 7.94 2.24 -8.21
N PRO A 32 7.65 1.18 -7.49
CA PRO A 32 6.73 0.05 -7.78
C PRO A 32 5.29 0.21 -7.27
N GLY A 33 4.89 1.40 -6.78
CA GLY A 33 3.61 1.68 -6.12
C GLY A 33 2.39 1.79 -7.04
N HIS A 34 1.55 2.78 -6.78
CA HIS A 34 0.22 2.93 -7.39
C HIS A 34 0.21 2.94 -8.90
N HIS A 35 1.09 3.71 -9.55
CA HIS A 35 1.10 3.80 -11.01
C HIS A 35 1.37 2.43 -11.64
N PHE A 36 2.34 1.70 -11.11
CA PHE A 36 2.69 0.37 -11.62
C PHE A 36 1.54 -0.63 -11.41
N ASP A 37 0.96 -0.68 -10.21
CA ASP A 37 -0.17 -1.56 -9.86
C ASP A 37 -1.39 -1.30 -10.76
N LEU A 38 -1.80 -0.02 -10.87
CA LEU A 38 -2.96 0.35 -11.68
C LEU A 38 -2.74 0.14 -13.19
N ALA A 39 -1.53 0.37 -13.68
CA ALA A 39 -1.18 0.09 -15.07
C ALA A 39 -1.36 -1.41 -15.38
N GLN A 40 -0.87 -2.30 -14.49
CA GLN A 40 -1.05 -3.74 -14.63
C GLN A 40 -2.54 -4.11 -14.69
N VAL A 41 -3.38 -3.55 -13.81
CA VAL A 41 -4.83 -3.81 -13.79
C VAL A 41 -5.51 -3.36 -15.09
N VAL A 42 -5.18 -2.15 -15.59
CA VAL A 42 -5.78 -1.58 -16.81
C VAL A 42 -5.35 -2.34 -18.06
N GLU A 43 -4.12 -2.82 -18.11
CA GLU A 43 -3.54 -3.51 -19.27
C GLU A 43 -3.82 -5.01 -19.28
N ASN A 44 -4.17 -5.60 -18.15
CA ASN A 44 -4.46 -7.03 -18.02
C ASN A 44 -5.80 -7.39 -18.66
N LYS A 45 -5.74 -7.95 -19.88
CA LYS A 45 -6.92 -8.34 -20.65
C LYS A 45 -7.65 -9.58 -20.11
N ASP A 46 -7.01 -10.32 -19.22
CA ASP A 46 -7.62 -11.51 -18.59
C ASP A 46 -8.53 -11.13 -17.43
N LEU A 47 -8.45 -9.89 -16.95
CA LEU A 47 -9.35 -9.38 -15.92
C LEU A 47 -10.72 -9.03 -16.53
N PRO A 48 -11.83 -9.31 -15.82
CA PRO A 48 -13.16 -8.85 -16.22
C PRO A 48 -13.19 -7.32 -16.36
N ALA A 49 -13.95 -6.81 -17.32
CA ALA A 49 -14.01 -5.38 -17.64
C ALA A 49 -14.33 -4.50 -16.43
N PHE A 50 -15.22 -4.94 -15.53
CA PHE A 50 -15.56 -4.20 -14.32
C PHE A 50 -14.36 -3.99 -13.37
N ARG A 51 -13.39 -4.91 -13.38
CA ARG A 51 -12.16 -4.79 -12.58
C ARG A 51 -11.15 -3.87 -13.25
N GLN A 52 -10.95 -4.01 -14.57
CA GLN A 52 -10.08 -3.12 -15.34
C GLN A 52 -10.53 -1.65 -15.26
N LEU A 53 -11.84 -1.42 -15.21
CA LEU A 53 -12.47 -0.08 -15.17
C LEU A 53 -12.63 0.49 -13.76
N GLY A 54 -12.38 -0.30 -12.72
CA GLY A 54 -12.62 0.12 -11.34
C GLY A 54 -14.09 0.46 -11.05
N THR A 55 -15.03 -0.22 -11.71
CA THR A 55 -16.48 0.11 -11.68
C THR A 55 -17.07 0.12 -10.26
N PHE A 56 -16.54 -0.70 -9.35
CA PHE A 56 -16.98 -0.77 -7.95
C PHE A 56 -16.11 0.06 -6.98
N GLY A 57 -15.32 0.98 -7.53
CA GLY A 57 -14.47 1.85 -6.75
C GLY A 57 -13.13 1.21 -6.37
N PHE A 58 -12.37 1.96 -5.60
CA PHE A 58 -11.04 1.60 -5.13
C PHE A 58 -11.15 0.90 -3.77
N ILE A 59 -10.60 -0.31 -3.65
CA ILE A 59 -10.52 -1.02 -2.38
C ILE A 59 -9.27 -0.55 -1.67
N SER A 60 -9.43 0.45 -0.80
CA SER A 60 -8.35 1.20 -0.18
C SER A 60 -7.31 0.31 0.48
N ALA A 61 -7.72 -0.70 1.27
CA ALA A 61 -6.77 -1.57 1.95
C ALA A 61 -5.85 -2.35 1.00
N ARG A 62 -6.32 -2.75 -0.20
CA ARG A 62 -5.46 -3.42 -1.19
C ARG A 62 -4.60 -2.41 -1.94
N GLY A 63 -5.16 -1.28 -2.36
CA GLY A 63 -4.43 -0.28 -3.15
C GLY A 63 -3.42 0.47 -2.32
N GLU A 64 -3.85 1.08 -1.21
CA GLU A 64 -2.96 1.84 -0.31
C GLU A 64 -1.96 0.92 0.41
N GLY A 65 -2.40 -0.29 0.75
CA GLY A 65 -1.50 -1.30 1.32
C GLY A 65 -0.39 -1.69 0.37
N TRP A 66 -0.65 -1.77 -0.95
CA TRP A 66 0.39 -1.97 -1.94
C TRP A 66 1.33 -0.76 -2.05
N GLY A 67 0.79 0.46 -2.04
CA GLY A 67 1.59 1.69 -2.06
C GLY A 67 2.56 1.77 -0.88
N LEU A 68 2.09 1.50 0.34
CA LEU A 68 2.92 1.50 1.53
C LEU A 68 3.93 0.34 1.51
N TYR A 69 3.50 -0.86 1.12
CA TYR A 69 4.40 -2.00 0.91
C TYR A 69 5.50 -1.72 -0.14
N ALA A 70 5.22 -0.90 -1.15
CA ALA A 70 6.20 -0.50 -2.15
C ALA A 70 7.30 0.42 -1.56
N GLU A 71 6.95 1.29 -0.60
CA GLU A 71 7.91 2.08 0.18
C GLU A 71 8.84 1.16 1.00
N HIS A 72 8.25 0.23 1.75
CA HIS A 72 8.96 -0.79 2.52
C HIS A 72 9.86 -1.67 1.63
N LEU A 73 9.36 -2.13 0.48
CA LEU A 73 10.12 -2.94 -0.47
C LEU A 73 11.34 -2.19 -1.02
N ALA A 74 11.23 -0.89 -1.25
CA ALA A 74 12.35 -0.05 -1.68
C ALA A 74 13.45 0.00 -0.61
N ALA A 75 13.06 0.16 0.67
CA ALA A 75 14.00 0.12 1.79
C ALA A 75 14.67 -1.26 1.93
N GLU A 76 13.88 -2.34 1.91
CA GLU A 76 14.38 -3.72 1.97
C GLU A 76 15.32 -4.07 0.81
N SER A 77 15.11 -3.47 -0.36
CA SER A 77 15.93 -3.67 -1.57
C SER A 77 17.20 -2.83 -1.62
N GLY A 78 17.50 -2.04 -0.58
CA GLY A 78 18.69 -1.20 -0.50
C GLY A 78 18.63 0.09 -1.33
N TRP A 79 17.45 0.50 -1.76
CA TRP A 79 17.31 1.70 -2.62
C TRP A 79 17.60 3.01 -1.90
N TYR A 80 17.87 2.98 -0.61
CA TYR A 80 18.27 4.12 0.22
C TYR A 80 19.71 4.02 0.74
N GLU A 81 20.55 3.06 0.25
CA GLU A 81 21.91 2.86 0.77
C GLU A 81 22.78 4.13 0.74
N ASP A 82 22.55 5.01 -0.23
CA ASP A 82 23.25 6.29 -0.42
C ASP A 82 22.44 7.50 0.07
N ASP A 83 21.27 7.29 0.72
CA ASP A 83 20.32 8.32 1.10
C ASP A 83 19.65 8.05 2.45
N LEU A 84 20.40 8.28 3.53
CA LEU A 84 19.89 8.09 4.89
C LEU A 84 18.75 9.05 5.24
N GLU A 85 18.72 10.25 4.62
CA GLU A 85 17.60 11.17 4.80
C GLU A 85 16.32 10.62 4.15
N GLY A 86 16.43 10.01 2.97
CA GLY A 86 15.32 9.34 2.32
C GLY A 86 14.83 8.12 3.10
N LEU A 87 15.73 7.34 3.71
CA LEU A 87 15.37 6.22 4.59
C LEU A 87 14.63 6.72 5.85
N LEU A 88 15.07 7.83 6.44
CA LEU A 88 14.34 8.45 7.54
C LEU A 88 12.93 8.85 7.10
N GLY A 89 12.77 9.32 5.87
CA GLY A 89 11.47 9.66 5.28
C GLY A 89 10.56 8.46 5.14
N GLU A 90 11.09 7.31 4.76
CA GLU A 90 10.34 6.05 4.68
C GLU A 90 9.87 5.61 6.08
N LEU A 91 10.78 5.55 7.07
CA LEU A 91 10.43 5.19 8.44
C LEU A 91 9.41 6.15 9.07
N TRP A 92 9.51 7.43 8.78
CA TRP A 92 8.50 8.41 9.20
C TRP A 92 7.16 8.18 8.51
N SER A 93 7.18 7.83 7.24
CA SER A 93 5.99 7.50 6.45
C SER A 93 5.26 6.27 7.02
N GLU A 94 6.00 5.24 7.38
CA GLU A 94 5.48 4.02 8.00
C GLU A 94 4.90 4.31 9.39
N GLU A 95 5.65 5.02 10.26
CA GLU A 95 5.18 5.43 11.58
C GLU A 95 3.88 6.25 11.50
N PHE A 96 3.81 7.19 10.58
CA PHE A 96 2.61 7.98 10.37
C PHE A 96 1.40 7.12 10.01
N ARG A 97 1.56 6.10 9.14
CA ARG A 97 0.47 5.17 8.79
C ARG A 97 0.12 4.24 9.96
N ALA A 98 1.10 3.85 10.78
CA ALA A 98 0.83 3.09 12.00
C ALA A 98 -0.01 3.90 13.01
N ARG A 99 0.29 5.19 13.21
CA ARG A 99 -0.51 6.09 14.06
C ARG A 99 -1.96 6.22 13.59
N ARG A 100 -2.20 6.16 12.28
CA ARG A 100 -3.54 6.20 11.69
C ARG A 100 -4.42 5.04 12.17
N LEU A 101 -3.87 3.85 12.43
CA LEU A 101 -4.61 2.72 13.01
C LEU A 101 -5.27 3.10 14.34
N VAL A 102 -4.53 3.80 15.18
CA VAL A 102 -4.98 4.19 16.52
C VAL A 102 -5.97 5.35 16.45
N VAL A 103 -5.63 6.38 15.69
CA VAL A 103 -6.41 7.63 15.68
C VAL A 103 -7.76 7.47 14.98
N ASP A 104 -7.82 6.79 13.85
CA ASP A 104 -9.10 6.56 13.16
C ASP A 104 -10.04 5.70 14.02
N THR A 105 -9.54 4.60 14.59
CA THR A 105 -10.31 3.77 15.51
C THR A 105 -10.64 4.52 16.81
N GLY A 106 -9.75 5.39 17.27
CA GLY A 106 -10.00 6.30 18.40
C GLY A 106 -11.21 7.19 18.15
N LEU A 107 -11.23 7.86 17.02
CA LEU A 107 -12.32 8.76 16.60
C LEU A 107 -13.65 8.01 16.44
N HIS A 108 -13.67 6.94 15.65
CA HIS A 108 -14.92 6.31 15.21
C HIS A 108 -15.44 5.22 16.16
N ALA A 109 -14.57 4.49 16.87
CA ALA A 109 -14.97 3.40 17.75
C ALA A 109 -14.85 3.74 19.24
N LYS A 110 -13.99 4.68 19.62
CA LYS A 110 -13.73 5.08 21.01
C LYS A 110 -14.23 6.48 21.34
N HIS A 111 -14.86 7.17 20.39
CA HIS A 111 -15.41 8.52 20.56
C HIS A 111 -14.37 9.55 21.03
N TRP A 112 -13.13 9.44 20.55
CA TRP A 112 -12.10 10.44 20.82
C TRP A 112 -12.53 11.80 20.34
N THR A 113 -12.20 12.82 21.12
CA THR A 113 -12.32 14.21 20.69
C THR A 113 -11.26 14.52 19.61
N ARG A 114 -11.52 15.55 18.81
CA ARG A 114 -10.53 16.10 17.87
C ARG A 114 -9.19 16.36 18.56
N GLN A 115 -9.22 16.95 19.77
CA GLN A 115 -8.00 17.28 20.52
C GLN A 115 -7.22 16.02 20.92
N GLN A 116 -7.87 14.97 21.37
CA GLN A 116 -7.21 13.70 21.69
C GLN A 116 -6.49 13.09 20.47
N ALA A 117 -7.07 13.20 19.29
CA ALA A 117 -6.45 12.75 18.05
C ALA A 117 -5.20 13.58 17.69
N ILE A 118 -5.28 14.91 17.86
CA ILE A 118 -4.14 15.82 17.66
C ILE A 118 -3.04 15.56 18.68
N ASP A 119 -3.39 15.40 19.95
CA ASP A 119 -2.43 15.12 21.03
C ASP A 119 -1.70 13.77 20.86
N TYR A 120 -2.31 12.83 20.12
CA TYR A 120 -1.65 11.58 19.72
C TYR A 120 -0.58 11.78 18.63
N GLY A 121 -0.50 12.96 18.02
CA GLY A 121 0.53 13.34 17.05
C GLY A 121 0.08 13.26 15.60
N ILE A 122 -1.23 13.41 15.33
CA ILE A 122 -1.77 13.57 13.99
C ILE A 122 -2.14 15.03 13.74
N GLU A 123 -1.75 15.58 12.61
CA GLU A 123 -2.06 16.96 12.24
C GLU A 123 -3.57 17.21 12.17
N ALA A 124 -3.99 18.44 12.54
CA ALA A 124 -5.40 18.79 12.60
C ALA A 124 -6.16 18.56 11.28
N SER A 125 -5.54 18.90 10.15
CA SER A 125 -6.11 18.69 8.81
C SER A 125 -6.34 17.21 8.48
N GLU A 126 -5.44 16.34 8.93
CA GLU A 126 -5.59 14.90 8.78
C GLU A 126 -6.69 14.34 9.69
N VAL A 127 -6.78 14.82 10.93
CA VAL A 127 -7.89 14.46 11.84
C VAL A 127 -9.25 14.80 11.21
N GLU A 128 -9.37 15.98 10.61
CA GLU A 128 -10.58 16.43 9.91
C GLU A 128 -10.91 15.55 8.70
N ARG A 129 -9.89 15.11 7.96
CA ARG A 129 -10.05 14.15 6.87
C ARG A 129 -10.58 12.80 7.36
N TYR A 130 -10.06 12.29 8.49
CA TYR A 130 -10.50 11.00 9.02
C TYR A 130 -11.96 11.02 9.46
N VAL A 131 -12.43 12.13 10.03
CA VAL A 131 -13.85 12.29 10.43
C VAL A 131 -14.80 12.07 9.26
N VAL A 132 -14.45 12.54 8.05
CA VAL A 132 -15.32 12.42 6.87
C VAL A 132 -15.05 11.18 6.00
N LEU A 133 -13.94 10.48 6.27
CA LEU A 133 -13.52 9.27 5.55
C LEU A 133 -13.16 8.13 6.51
N PRO A 134 -14.14 7.64 7.31
CA PRO A 134 -13.86 6.61 8.30
C PRO A 134 -13.31 5.33 7.65
N GLY A 135 -12.24 4.76 8.23
CA GLY A 135 -11.62 3.53 7.76
C GLY A 135 -10.65 3.70 6.57
N GLN A 136 -10.56 4.89 5.95
CA GLN A 136 -9.59 5.10 4.88
C GLN A 136 -8.17 5.25 5.42
N ALA A 137 -7.98 6.00 6.48
CA ALA A 137 -6.67 6.24 7.06
C ALA A 137 -5.97 4.95 7.56
N PRO A 138 -6.62 4.01 8.27
CA PRO A 138 -5.99 2.77 8.71
C PRO A 138 -5.76 1.77 7.56
N SER A 139 -6.42 1.93 6.42
CA SER A 139 -6.36 0.97 5.31
C SER A 139 -4.94 0.76 4.75
N TYR A 140 -4.09 1.78 4.81
CA TYR A 140 -2.68 1.72 4.41
C TYR A 140 -1.93 0.62 5.16
N MET A 141 -1.82 0.78 6.47
CA MET A 141 -1.08 -0.15 7.33
C MET A 141 -1.78 -1.51 7.43
N VAL A 142 -3.11 -1.58 7.48
CA VAL A 142 -3.85 -2.85 7.45
C VAL A 142 -3.54 -3.63 6.19
N GLY A 143 -3.48 -2.97 5.05
CA GLY A 143 -3.19 -3.59 3.77
C GLY A 143 -1.75 -4.08 3.66
N GLU A 144 -0.79 -3.26 4.06
CA GLU A 144 0.64 -3.62 4.09
C GLU A 144 0.89 -4.82 5.01
N LEU A 145 0.43 -4.76 6.26
CA LEU A 145 0.58 -5.86 7.21
C LEU A 145 0.00 -7.16 6.67
N LYS A 146 -1.13 -7.09 5.95
CA LYS A 146 -1.71 -8.28 5.31
C LYS A 146 -0.84 -8.79 4.16
N ILE A 147 -0.27 -7.93 3.35
CA ILE A 147 0.65 -8.32 2.27
C ILE A 147 1.90 -8.99 2.86
N LEU A 148 2.48 -8.42 3.91
CA LEU A 148 3.63 -8.99 4.62
C LEU A 148 3.30 -10.35 5.24
N GLU A 149 2.15 -10.49 5.90
CA GLU A 149 1.64 -11.76 6.44
C GLU A 149 1.52 -12.84 5.34
N LEU A 150 0.94 -12.48 4.21
CA LEU A 150 0.75 -13.40 3.09
C LEU A 150 2.07 -13.79 2.42
N ARG A 151 3.00 -12.86 2.32
CA ARG A 151 4.37 -13.08 1.84
C ARG A 151 5.10 -14.08 2.73
N ASP A 152 5.06 -13.87 4.04
CA ASP A 152 5.68 -14.77 5.03
C ASP A 152 5.03 -16.16 5.00
N LYS A 153 3.70 -16.23 4.94
CA LYS A 153 2.94 -17.49 4.77
C LYS A 153 3.39 -18.26 3.52
N ALA A 154 3.54 -17.57 2.39
CA ALA A 154 3.96 -18.19 1.13
C ALA A 154 5.41 -18.64 1.19
N ASN A 155 6.31 -17.83 1.73
CA ASN A 155 7.72 -18.15 1.91
C ASN A 155 7.91 -19.39 2.80
N LYS A 156 7.27 -19.42 3.96
CA LYS A 156 7.30 -20.59 4.87
C LYS A 156 6.74 -21.85 4.23
N ALA A 157 5.69 -21.74 3.43
CA ALA A 157 5.02 -22.88 2.82
C ALA A 157 5.78 -23.48 1.64
N LEU A 158 6.54 -22.67 0.90
CA LEU A 158 7.24 -23.04 -0.32
C LEU A 158 8.76 -23.26 -0.11
N GLY A 159 9.37 -22.68 0.94
CA GLY A 159 10.81 -22.79 1.20
C GLY A 159 11.63 -22.36 -0.03
N ASP A 160 12.56 -23.19 -0.45
CA ASP A 160 13.46 -22.92 -1.60
C ASP A 160 12.73 -22.71 -2.93
N LYS A 161 11.45 -23.08 -3.03
CA LYS A 161 10.61 -22.84 -4.21
C LYS A 161 9.92 -21.47 -4.19
N PHE A 162 10.07 -20.68 -3.11
CA PHE A 162 9.49 -19.35 -3.03
C PHE A 162 10.24 -18.39 -3.95
N SER A 163 9.49 -17.63 -4.73
CA SER A 163 10.01 -16.52 -5.53
C SER A 163 9.25 -15.25 -5.19
N LEU A 164 9.96 -14.26 -4.65
CA LEU A 164 9.38 -12.96 -4.33
C LEU A 164 8.78 -12.30 -5.58
N LYS A 165 9.45 -12.41 -6.73
CA LYS A 165 8.96 -11.92 -8.01
C LYS A 165 7.63 -12.57 -8.41
N GLU A 166 7.51 -13.90 -8.29
CA GLU A 166 6.27 -14.61 -8.61
C GLU A 166 5.15 -14.26 -7.62
N PHE A 167 5.49 -14.03 -6.35
CA PHE A 167 4.54 -13.56 -5.35
C PHE A 167 4.01 -12.17 -5.69
N HIS A 168 4.88 -11.22 -6.05
CA HIS A 168 4.46 -9.89 -6.49
C HIS A 168 3.60 -9.95 -7.76
N ASN A 169 3.99 -10.73 -8.75
CA ASN A 169 3.18 -10.92 -9.95
C ASN A 169 1.78 -11.45 -9.59
N MET A 170 1.68 -12.42 -8.68
CA MET A 170 0.37 -12.94 -8.23
C MET A 170 -0.50 -11.85 -7.60
N ILE A 171 0.08 -10.96 -6.77
CA ILE A 171 -0.65 -9.84 -6.17
C ILE A 171 -1.15 -8.87 -7.25
N LEU A 172 -0.26 -8.45 -8.15
CA LEU A 172 -0.54 -7.48 -9.22
C LEU A 172 -1.56 -8.04 -10.23
N ASP A 173 -1.38 -9.28 -10.69
CA ASP A 173 -2.32 -9.96 -11.59
C ASP A 173 -3.69 -10.17 -10.95
N THR A 174 -3.75 -10.34 -9.62
CA THR A 174 -5.02 -10.40 -8.89
C THR A 174 -5.74 -9.06 -8.96
N GLY A 175 -5.02 -7.93 -9.01
CA GLY A 175 -5.57 -6.58 -9.08
C GLY A 175 -6.21 -6.13 -7.76
N ILE A 176 -7.03 -5.08 -7.83
CA ILE A 176 -7.67 -4.46 -6.66
C ILE A 176 -8.85 -5.31 -6.20
N VAL A 177 -8.67 -6.06 -5.12
CA VAL A 177 -9.66 -6.98 -4.53
C VAL A 177 -9.71 -6.83 -3.00
N PRO A 178 -10.80 -7.25 -2.32
CA PRO A 178 -10.80 -7.40 -0.86
C PRO A 178 -9.66 -8.29 -0.37
N LEU A 179 -9.13 -8.00 0.83
CA LEU A 179 -7.97 -8.71 1.38
C LEU A 179 -8.22 -10.22 1.55
N GLU A 180 -9.45 -10.65 1.84
CA GLU A 180 -9.82 -12.06 1.93
C GLU A 180 -9.72 -12.77 0.56
N ILE A 181 -9.98 -12.06 -0.52
CA ILE A 181 -9.80 -12.59 -1.87
C ILE A 181 -8.31 -12.71 -2.20
N LEU A 182 -7.50 -11.71 -1.81
CA LEU A 182 -6.05 -11.76 -1.95
C LEU A 182 -5.46 -12.96 -1.18
N GLU A 183 -5.94 -13.23 0.03
CA GLU A 183 -5.52 -14.40 0.81
C GLU A 183 -5.86 -15.72 0.09
N ARG A 184 -7.07 -15.86 -0.46
CA ARG A 184 -7.44 -17.05 -1.25
C ARG A 184 -6.54 -17.23 -2.48
N GLN A 185 -6.15 -16.14 -3.14
CA GLN A 185 -5.23 -16.21 -4.29
C GLN A 185 -3.82 -16.61 -3.83
N THR A 186 -3.39 -16.17 -2.67
CA THR A 186 -2.13 -16.62 -2.06
C THR A 186 -2.15 -18.10 -1.73
N ASP A 187 -3.25 -18.62 -1.19
CA ASP A 187 -3.40 -20.06 -0.93
C ASP A 187 -3.36 -20.89 -2.22
N ALA A 188 -4.00 -20.40 -3.28
CA ALA A 188 -3.92 -21.02 -4.59
C ALA A 188 -2.50 -20.97 -5.19
N PHE A 189 -1.77 -19.84 -5.01
CA PHE A 189 -0.37 -19.70 -5.40
C PHE A 189 0.52 -20.73 -4.68
N ILE A 190 0.38 -20.87 -3.38
CA ILE A 190 1.09 -21.87 -2.58
C ILE A 190 0.79 -23.29 -3.06
N ALA A 191 -0.48 -23.60 -3.30
CA ALA A 191 -0.89 -24.94 -3.78
C ALA A 191 -0.28 -25.27 -5.15
N ARG A 192 -0.18 -24.30 -6.07
CA ARG A 192 0.50 -24.47 -7.37
C ARG A 192 2.01 -24.65 -7.22
N GLY A 193 2.66 -23.85 -6.37
CA GLY A 193 4.09 -23.93 -6.13
C GLY A 193 4.53 -25.26 -5.52
N ARG A 194 3.72 -25.87 -4.66
CA ARG A 194 3.98 -27.22 -4.09
C ARG A 194 3.93 -28.32 -5.13
N ARG A 195 3.14 -28.16 -6.21
CA ARG A 195 2.99 -29.17 -7.29
C ARG A 195 4.07 -29.10 -8.35
N ARG A 196 4.86 -28.01 -8.39
CA ARG A 196 6.01 -27.92 -9.30
C ARG A 196 7.13 -28.82 -8.76
N ILE A 197 7.21 -30.06 -9.31
CA ILE A 197 8.27 -31.06 -9.04
C ILE A 197 9.53 -30.68 -9.79
#